data_b0d088b70ae4207462a08f5c28f3f591
#
_entry.id   b0d088b70ae4207462a08f5c28f3f591
#
_cell.length_a   1.000
_cell.length_b   1.000
_cell.length_c   1.000
_cell.angle_alpha   90.00
_cell.angle_beta   90.00
_cell.angle_gamma   90.00
#
_symmetry.space_group_name_H-M   'P 1'
#
loop_
_entity.id
_entity.type
_entity.pdbx_description
1 polymer ?
#
loop_
_entity_poly.entity_id
_entity_poly.type
_entity_poly.pdbx_seq_one_letter_code
_entity_poly.pdbx_strand_id
1 'polypeptide(L)'
;MFSKEIFRDMFLPLYEELAAHCHNMGVDFWFHCCGAITDILDDFIAAGIDVIHPIQPIAMDQQKIAKKYRNKITFLAGIDVQYLLPRGSVQDVINGTKKLIDTFDHEEGGCILAASNGIMPETPLENIEAWLKTAESYGREKRLSYK
;
A
#
# COMPACT_ATOMS: atom_id res chain seq x y z
N MET A 1 2.60 11.51 -18.57
CA MET A 1 2.44 10.10 -18.21
C MET A 1 2.72 9.28 -19.46
N PHE A 2 3.48 8.21 -19.39
CA PHE A 2 3.84 7.37 -20.53
C PHE A 2 2.68 6.43 -20.90
N SER A 3 2.59 6.00 -22.17
CA SER A 3 1.71 4.91 -22.55
C SER A 3 2.23 3.58 -21.96
N LYS A 4 1.37 2.55 -21.94
CA LYS A 4 1.79 1.20 -21.49
C LYS A 4 2.92 0.63 -22.35
N GLU A 5 2.86 0.89 -23.64
CA GLU A 5 3.86 0.42 -24.60
C GLU A 5 5.23 1.03 -24.25
N ILE A 6 5.30 2.36 -24.10
CA ILE A 6 6.55 3.06 -23.72
C ILE A 6 7.03 2.55 -22.34
N PHE A 7 6.11 2.32 -21.39
CA PHE A 7 6.49 1.77 -20.09
C PHE A 7 7.15 0.39 -20.25
N ARG A 8 6.53 -0.50 -21.01
CA ARG A 8 7.02 -1.86 -21.24
C ARG A 8 8.34 -1.91 -22.00
N ASP A 9 8.50 -1.04 -22.98
CA ASP A 9 9.71 -1.01 -23.81
C ASP A 9 10.91 -0.41 -23.09
N MET A 10 10.68 0.66 -22.30
CA MET A 10 11.79 1.45 -21.75
C MET A 10 12.04 1.23 -20.25
N PHE A 11 10.99 0.97 -19.46
CA PHE A 11 11.10 0.95 -18.00
C PHE A 11 10.96 -0.44 -17.42
N LEU A 12 10.08 -1.27 -17.93
CA LEU A 12 9.83 -2.61 -17.38
C LEU A 12 11.10 -3.46 -17.29
N PRO A 13 11.99 -3.51 -18.32
CA PRO A 13 13.22 -4.28 -18.23
C PRO A 13 14.14 -3.84 -17.09
N LEU A 14 14.14 -2.55 -16.74
CA LEU A 14 14.92 -2.03 -15.61
C LEU A 14 14.37 -2.52 -14.26
N TYR A 15 13.05 -2.61 -14.12
CA TYR A 15 12.42 -3.15 -12.92
C TYR A 15 12.67 -4.66 -12.78
N GLU A 16 12.63 -5.40 -13.89
CA GLU A 16 12.98 -6.83 -13.92
C GLU A 16 14.43 -7.07 -13.47
N GLU A 17 15.37 -6.26 -13.97
CA GLU A 17 16.78 -6.33 -13.55
C GLU A 17 16.95 -6.01 -12.06
N LEU A 18 16.30 -4.94 -11.55
CA LEU A 18 16.36 -4.56 -10.15
C LEU A 18 15.75 -5.63 -9.23
N ALA A 19 14.59 -6.18 -9.60
CA ALA A 19 13.95 -7.26 -8.84
C ALA A 19 14.83 -8.51 -8.80
N ALA A 20 15.36 -8.92 -9.95
CA ALA A 20 16.28 -10.05 -10.03
C ALA A 20 17.54 -9.84 -9.17
N HIS A 21 18.08 -8.62 -9.15
CA HIS A 21 19.23 -8.28 -8.30
C HIS A 21 18.90 -8.41 -6.80
N CYS A 22 17.77 -7.86 -6.36
CA CYS A 22 17.30 -7.99 -4.98
C CYS A 22 17.12 -9.47 -4.59
N HIS A 23 16.44 -10.25 -5.42
CA HIS A 23 16.18 -11.66 -5.16
C HIS A 23 17.48 -12.50 -5.12
N ASN A 24 18.45 -12.21 -5.99
CA ASN A 24 19.77 -12.85 -5.94
C ASN A 24 20.53 -12.57 -4.64
N MET A 25 20.22 -11.45 -3.98
CA MET A 25 20.76 -11.11 -2.66
C MET A 25 19.91 -11.64 -1.50
N GLY A 26 18.79 -12.32 -1.77
CA GLY A 26 17.88 -12.84 -0.76
C GLY A 26 17.04 -11.77 -0.07
N VAL A 27 16.78 -10.63 -0.73
CA VAL A 27 15.95 -9.53 -0.21
C VAL A 27 14.77 -9.24 -1.12
N ASP A 28 13.65 -8.78 -0.54
CA ASP A 28 12.45 -8.38 -1.29
C ASP A 28 12.65 -7.02 -1.96
N PHE A 29 12.03 -6.85 -3.12
CA PHE A 29 11.98 -5.57 -3.83
C PHE A 29 10.72 -4.80 -3.47
N TRP A 30 10.87 -3.75 -2.66
CA TRP A 30 9.79 -2.85 -2.26
C TRP A 30 9.78 -1.63 -3.16
N PHE A 31 8.62 -1.37 -3.79
CA PHE A 31 8.49 -0.31 -4.76
C PHE A 31 7.48 0.76 -4.35
N HIS A 32 7.94 2.02 -4.34
CA HIS A 32 7.08 3.19 -4.08
C HIS A 32 6.75 3.90 -5.39
N CYS A 33 5.46 4.03 -5.69
CA CYS A 33 4.99 4.81 -6.82
C CYS A 33 3.67 5.52 -6.49
N CYS A 34 3.72 6.85 -6.41
CA CYS A 34 2.52 7.68 -6.31
C CYS A 34 1.80 7.77 -7.65
N GLY A 35 0.46 7.87 -7.59
CA GLY A 35 -0.38 8.05 -8.78
C GLY A 35 -1.13 6.80 -9.23
N ALA A 36 -1.71 6.86 -10.43
CA ALA A 36 -2.55 5.81 -10.98
C ALA A 36 -1.69 4.76 -11.70
N ILE A 37 -1.40 3.65 -11.03
CA ILE A 37 -0.62 2.53 -11.58
C ILE A 37 -1.47 1.30 -11.91
N THR A 38 -2.79 1.40 -11.81
CA THR A 38 -3.71 0.27 -12.02
C THR A 38 -3.45 -0.47 -13.32
N ASP A 39 -3.11 0.27 -14.37
CA ASP A 39 -2.94 -0.26 -15.72
C ASP A 39 -1.63 -1.03 -15.94
N ILE A 40 -0.63 -0.82 -15.10
CA ILE A 40 0.69 -1.43 -15.17
C ILE A 40 1.01 -2.32 -13.95
N LEU A 41 0.03 -2.50 -13.06
CA LEU A 41 0.26 -3.29 -11.84
C LEU A 41 0.51 -4.77 -12.14
N ASP A 42 -0.12 -5.33 -13.17
CA ASP A 42 0.18 -6.69 -13.64
C ASP A 42 1.64 -6.80 -14.14
N ASP A 43 2.14 -5.75 -14.81
CA ASP A 43 3.52 -5.70 -15.30
C ASP A 43 4.53 -5.62 -14.13
N PHE A 44 4.23 -4.82 -13.09
CA PHE A 44 5.07 -4.74 -11.89
C PHE A 44 5.16 -6.08 -11.15
N ILE A 45 4.03 -6.78 -11.01
CA ILE A 45 4.01 -8.11 -10.38
C ILE A 45 4.83 -9.11 -11.21
N ALA A 46 4.67 -9.09 -12.54
CA ALA A 46 5.43 -9.95 -13.45
C ALA A 46 6.94 -9.65 -13.42
N ALA A 47 7.32 -8.40 -13.22
CA ALA A 47 8.71 -7.99 -13.05
C ALA A 47 9.36 -8.45 -11.74
N GLY A 48 8.56 -8.96 -10.79
CA GLY A 48 9.07 -9.46 -9.51
C GLY A 48 9.08 -8.45 -8.37
N ILE A 49 8.23 -7.41 -8.43
CA ILE A 49 8.03 -6.52 -7.29
C ILE A 49 7.25 -7.27 -6.22
N ASP A 50 7.80 -7.35 -5.01
CA ASP A 50 7.22 -8.10 -3.88
C ASP A 50 6.26 -7.25 -3.06
N VAL A 51 6.57 -5.96 -2.89
CA VAL A 51 5.78 -5.02 -2.09
C VAL A 51 5.52 -3.73 -2.84
N ILE A 52 4.26 -3.32 -2.95
CA ILE A 52 3.85 -2.08 -3.59
C ILE A 52 3.34 -1.04 -2.57
N HIS A 53 3.78 0.20 -2.70
CA HIS A 53 3.40 1.35 -1.87
C HIS A 53 3.21 2.62 -2.70
N PRO A 54 2.28 3.48 -2.31
CA PRO A 54 0.98 3.22 -1.72
C PRO A 54 -0.07 2.94 -2.80
N ILE A 55 -1.19 2.35 -2.43
CA ILE A 55 -2.37 2.34 -3.29
C ILE A 55 -3.22 3.55 -2.88
N GLN A 56 -2.97 4.70 -3.51
CA GLN A 56 -3.58 5.97 -3.12
C GLN A 56 -5.09 6.00 -3.44
N PRO A 57 -5.97 6.28 -2.46
CA PRO A 57 -7.43 6.23 -2.66
C PRO A 57 -7.94 7.29 -3.64
N ILE A 58 -7.24 8.43 -3.76
CA ILE A 58 -7.60 9.49 -4.70
C ILE A 58 -7.27 9.12 -6.16
N ALA A 59 -6.31 8.21 -6.37
CA ALA A 59 -5.83 7.83 -7.70
C ALA A 59 -6.36 6.48 -8.15
N MET A 60 -6.73 5.60 -7.22
CA MET A 60 -7.04 4.20 -7.51
C MET A 60 -8.16 3.66 -6.62
N ASP A 61 -8.94 2.73 -7.16
CA ASP A 61 -9.95 1.98 -6.41
C ASP A 61 -9.27 0.89 -5.58
N GLN A 62 -9.02 1.19 -4.31
CA GLN A 62 -8.35 0.29 -3.38
C GLN A 62 -9.04 -1.07 -3.25
N GLN A 63 -10.38 -1.10 -3.23
CA GLN A 63 -11.13 -2.34 -3.07
C GLN A 63 -10.99 -3.25 -4.28
N LYS A 64 -11.06 -2.68 -5.50
CA LYS A 64 -10.85 -3.46 -6.74
C LYS A 64 -9.43 -4.00 -6.82
N ILE A 65 -8.44 -3.17 -6.46
CA ILE A 65 -7.03 -3.59 -6.47
C ILE A 65 -6.79 -4.69 -5.45
N ALA A 66 -7.19 -4.49 -4.20
CA ALA A 66 -7.05 -5.49 -3.15
C ALA A 66 -7.70 -6.82 -3.55
N LYS A 67 -8.93 -6.79 -4.10
CA LYS A 67 -9.63 -8.00 -4.55
C LYS A 67 -8.91 -8.72 -5.70
N LYS A 68 -8.38 -7.96 -6.67
CA LYS A 68 -7.73 -8.53 -7.87
C LYS A 68 -6.34 -9.11 -7.57
N TYR A 69 -5.59 -8.44 -6.69
CA TYR A 69 -4.17 -8.73 -6.48
C TYR A 69 -3.85 -9.35 -5.12
N ARG A 70 -4.87 -9.65 -4.31
CA ARG A 70 -4.74 -10.47 -3.10
C ARG A 70 -3.94 -11.74 -3.44
N ASN A 71 -3.00 -12.11 -2.59
CA ASN A 71 -2.10 -13.25 -2.75
C ASN A 71 -1.12 -13.18 -3.95
N LYS A 72 -1.03 -12.03 -4.62
CA LYS A 72 -0.09 -11.84 -5.74
C LYS A 72 1.03 -10.86 -5.43
N ILE A 73 0.77 -9.92 -4.53
CA ILE A 73 1.71 -8.89 -4.10
C ILE A 73 1.37 -8.46 -2.67
N THR A 74 2.37 -8.09 -1.90
CA THR A 74 2.15 -7.48 -0.59
C THR A 74 1.85 -5.98 -0.76
N PHE A 75 0.79 -5.51 -0.09
CA PHE A 75 0.46 -4.10 -0.03
C PHE A 75 1.09 -3.46 1.20
N LEU A 76 1.98 -2.49 1.01
CA LEU A 76 2.32 -1.53 2.05
C LEU A 76 1.21 -0.47 2.03
N ALA A 77 0.11 -0.76 2.74
CA ALA A 77 -1.13 -0.01 2.70
C ALA A 77 -0.98 1.32 3.46
N GLY A 78 -0.99 2.41 2.69
CA GLY A 78 -0.75 3.75 3.21
C GLY A 78 -2.01 4.45 3.67
N ILE A 79 -2.03 4.90 4.96
CA ILE A 79 -3.08 5.83 5.40
C ILE A 79 -2.92 7.17 4.68
N ASP A 80 -4.05 7.81 4.37
CA ASP A 80 -4.05 9.10 3.67
C ASP A 80 -3.45 10.21 4.53
N VAL A 81 -2.28 10.71 4.10
CA VAL A 81 -1.55 11.82 4.73
C VAL A 81 -1.90 13.19 4.15
N GLN A 82 -2.75 13.26 3.11
CA GLN A 82 -3.13 14.51 2.46
C GLN A 82 -4.40 15.12 3.07
N TYR A 83 -5.36 14.27 3.42
CA TYR A 83 -6.67 14.71 3.92
C TYR A 83 -7.04 14.08 5.25
N LEU A 84 -6.97 12.75 5.37
CA LEU A 84 -7.48 12.06 6.55
C LEU A 84 -6.65 12.36 7.81
N LEU A 85 -5.35 12.11 7.76
CA LEU A 85 -4.47 12.35 8.93
C LEU A 85 -4.41 13.82 9.33
N PRO A 86 -4.21 14.82 8.43
CA PRO A 86 -4.06 16.20 8.84
C PRO A 86 -5.37 16.92 9.13
N ARG A 87 -6.52 16.46 8.61
CA ARG A 87 -7.79 17.21 8.62
C ARG A 87 -8.98 16.44 9.16
N GLY A 88 -8.90 15.13 9.29
CA GLY A 88 -9.94 14.31 9.88
C GLY A 88 -10.01 14.49 11.39
N SER A 89 -11.18 14.21 11.97
CA SER A 89 -11.28 14.02 13.41
C SER A 89 -10.58 12.71 13.82
N VAL A 90 -10.27 12.58 15.10
CA VAL A 90 -9.75 11.33 15.68
C VAL A 90 -10.62 10.13 15.29
N GLN A 91 -11.96 10.31 15.29
CA GLN A 91 -12.88 9.24 14.92
C GLN A 91 -12.81 8.89 13.45
N ASP A 92 -12.61 9.88 12.55
CA ASP A 92 -12.42 9.63 11.12
C ASP A 92 -11.15 8.84 10.86
N VAL A 93 -10.07 9.17 11.58
CA VAL A 93 -8.79 8.46 11.48
C VAL A 93 -8.94 7.00 11.94
N ILE A 94 -9.63 6.76 13.08
CA ILE A 94 -9.93 5.40 13.55
C ILE A 94 -10.71 4.62 12.50
N ASN A 95 -11.77 5.20 11.97
CA ASN A 95 -12.62 4.55 10.96
C ASN A 95 -11.86 4.29 9.65
N GLY A 96 -11.06 5.27 9.21
CA GLY A 96 -10.24 5.14 8.01
C GLY A 96 -9.16 4.07 8.15
N THR A 97 -8.54 3.96 9.32
CA THR A 97 -7.55 2.92 9.61
C THR A 97 -8.17 1.52 9.59
N LYS A 98 -9.32 1.35 10.23
CA LYS A 98 -10.07 0.08 10.20
C LYS A 98 -10.44 -0.31 8.76
N LYS A 99 -10.97 0.64 8.00
CA LYS A 99 -11.33 0.43 6.59
C LYS A 99 -10.12 0.02 5.76
N LEU A 100 -8.95 0.62 5.99
CA LEU A 100 -7.71 0.27 5.30
C LEU A 100 -7.31 -1.17 5.58
N ILE A 101 -7.33 -1.58 6.85
CA ILE A 101 -7.08 -2.95 7.28
C ILE A 101 -8.08 -3.92 6.63
N ASP A 102 -9.38 -3.64 6.72
CA ASP A 102 -10.42 -4.49 6.13
C ASP A 102 -10.32 -4.63 4.61
N THR A 103 -9.72 -3.62 3.95
CA THR A 103 -9.54 -3.63 2.50
C THR A 103 -8.37 -4.51 2.09
N PHE A 104 -7.23 -4.42 2.78
CA PHE A 104 -5.98 -5.02 2.32
C PHE A 104 -5.54 -6.26 3.12
N ASP A 105 -5.93 -6.39 4.38
CA ASP A 105 -5.59 -7.57 5.18
C ASP A 105 -6.52 -8.75 4.87
N HIS A 106 -5.96 -9.94 4.86
CA HIS A 106 -6.70 -11.19 4.66
C HIS A 106 -6.00 -12.35 5.37
N GLU A 107 -6.65 -13.52 5.41
CA GLU A 107 -6.21 -14.70 6.15
C GLU A 107 -4.75 -15.07 5.89
N GLU A 108 -4.33 -15.06 4.64
CA GLU A 108 -2.96 -15.42 4.23
C GLU A 108 -1.92 -14.31 4.46
N GLY A 109 -2.35 -13.11 4.87
CA GLY A 109 -1.47 -11.96 5.06
C GLY A 109 -1.38 -11.06 3.83
N GLY A 110 -0.19 -10.46 3.61
CA GLY A 110 0.06 -9.60 2.45
C GLY A 110 -0.31 -8.13 2.66
N CYS A 111 -0.49 -7.69 3.92
CA CYS A 111 -0.73 -6.29 4.26
C CYS A 111 0.25 -5.80 5.33
N ILE A 112 0.92 -4.70 5.05
CA ILE A 112 1.74 -3.94 5.98
C ILE A 112 1.15 -2.53 6.05
N LEU A 113 0.92 -1.98 7.24
CA LEU A 113 0.38 -0.64 7.39
C LEU A 113 1.49 0.41 7.45
N ALA A 114 1.32 1.49 6.71
CA ALA A 114 2.24 2.62 6.67
C ALA A 114 1.48 3.95 6.48
N ALA A 115 2.20 5.05 6.53
CA ALA A 115 1.73 6.32 5.98
C ALA A 115 1.88 6.31 4.46
N SER A 116 0.94 6.87 3.70
CA SER A 116 0.99 6.85 2.23
C SER A 116 2.15 7.69 1.66
N ASN A 117 2.71 8.60 2.46
CA ASN A 117 3.88 9.42 2.17
C ASN A 117 4.42 10.01 3.49
N GLY A 118 5.33 10.98 3.42
CA GLY A 118 5.77 11.72 4.60
C GLY A 118 4.61 12.37 5.35
N ILE A 119 4.59 12.23 6.67
CA ILE A 119 3.61 12.91 7.53
C ILE A 119 4.05 14.37 7.67
N MET A 120 3.15 15.28 7.33
CA MET A 120 3.43 16.71 7.34
C MET A 120 3.38 17.29 8.77
N PRO A 121 4.16 18.33 9.07
CA PRO A 121 4.24 18.92 10.42
C PRO A 121 2.91 19.44 10.99
N GLU A 122 1.97 19.82 10.12
CA GLU A 122 0.62 20.26 10.50
C GLU A 122 -0.32 19.16 10.94
N THR A 123 0.09 17.88 10.84
CA THR A 123 -0.74 16.74 11.24
C THR A 123 -0.89 16.71 12.77
N PRO A 124 -2.13 16.75 13.31
CA PRO A 124 -2.35 16.68 14.75
C PRO A 124 -1.76 15.40 15.36
N LEU A 125 -1.06 15.54 16.48
CA LEU A 125 -0.43 14.41 17.15
C LEU A 125 -1.46 13.36 17.59
N GLU A 126 -2.64 13.79 18.04
CA GLU A 126 -3.74 12.93 18.41
C GLU A 126 -4.23 12.05 17.25
N ASN A 127 -4.16 12.54 16.02
CA ASN A 127 -4.51 11.76 14.84
C ASN A 127 -3.45 10.70 14.53
N ILE A 128 -2.17 11.03 14.69
CA ILE A 128 -1.07 10.06 14.54
C ILE A 128 -1.19 8.96 15.60
N GLU A 129 -1.43 9.35 16.87
CA GLU A 129 -1.63 8.38 17.95
C GLU A 129 -2.85 7.49 17.72
N ALA A 130 -3.98 8.08 17.27
CA ALA A 130 -5.19 7.32 16.97
C ALA A 130 -4.95 6.30 15.85
N TRP A 131 -4.23 6.71 14.79
CA TRP A 131 -3.83 5.80 13.71
C TRP A 131 -3.00 4.64 14.24
N LEU A 132 -1.89 4.91 14.95
CA LEU A 132 -0.98 3.87 15.44
C LEU A 132 -1.67 2.91 16.42
N LYS A 133 -2.43 3.44 17.39
CA LYS A 133 -3.18 2.63 18.37
C LYS A 133 -4.24 1.75 17.70
N THR A 134 -4.95 2.31 16.70
CA THR A 134 -5.95 1.54 15.93
C THR A 134 -5.30 0.49 15.05
N ALA A 135 -4.20 0.82 14.40
CA ALA A 135 -3.45 -0.11 13.57
C ALA A 135 -3.00 -1.34 14.38
N GLU A 136 -2.45 -1.10 15.58
CA GLU A 136 -2.02 -2.18 16.47
C GLU A 136 -3.20 -3.00 17.02
N SER A 137 -4.19 -2.34 17.66
CA SER A 137 -5.27 -3.04 18.36
C SER A 137 -6.21 -3.76 17.40
N TYR A 138 -6.74 -3.04 16.42
CA TYR A 138 -7.68 -3.61 15.45
C TYR A 138 -6.99 -4.58 14.48
N GLY A 139 -5.76 -4.30 14.05
CA GLY A 139 -4.99 -5.22 13.23
C GLY A 139 -4.73 -6.55 13.96
N ARG A 140 -4.39 -6.50 15.24
CA ARG A 140 -4.23 -7.72 16.07
C ARG A 140 -5.55 -8.48 16.21
N GLU A 141 -6.65 -7.80 16.52
CA GLU A 141 -7.99 -8.40 16.62
C GLU A 141 -8.38 -9.09 15.30
N LYS A 142 -8.19 -8.40 14.18
CA LYS A 142 -8.47 -8.92 12.85
C LYS A 142 -7.69 -10.20 12.55
N ARG A 143 -6.38 -10.18 12.82
CA ARG A 143 -5.52 -11.37 12.62
C ARG A 143 -5.92 -12.56 13.50
N LEU A 144 -6.41 -12.32 14.71
CA LEU A 144 -6.91 -13.38 15.59
C LEU A 144 -8.24 -13.97 15.08
N SER A 145 -9.06 -13.20 14.37
CA SER A 145 -10.34 -13.68 13.82
C SER A 145 -10.19 -14.64 12.63
N TYR A 146 -9.00 -14.74 12.05
CA TYR A 146 -8.68 -15.68 10.96
C TYR A 146 -8.24 -17.08 11.47
N LYS A 147 -8.00 -17.22 12.78
CA LYS A 147 -7.60 -18.49 13.42
C LYS A 147 -8.81 -19.28 13.88
#